data_3da0e9361b88c91924bc4b367cbed09f
#
_entry.id   3da0e9361b88c91924bc4b367cbed09f
#
_cell.length_a   1.000
_cell.length_b   1.000
_cell.length_c   1.000
_cell.angle_alpha   90.00
_cell.angle_beta   90.00
_cell.angle_gamma   90.00
#
_symmetry.space_group_name_H-M   'P 1'
#
loop_
_entity.id
_entity.type
_entity.pdbx_description
1 polymer ?
#
loop_
_entity_poly.entity_id
_entity_poly.type
_entity_poly.pdbx_seq_one_letter_code
_entity_poly.pdbx_strand_id
1 'polypeptide(L)'
;MINFKNKKIIVTGATGGIGREIVKKFISLDGIVVATGTNIEKLDLLKKDFPNINVIKFDISDHSKIEEFIDNATTQLTGLDILINNAGTNVDNLSLRMKDDEWKTVIDINLTSTFLLSKYAIKKMLKNKYGKIVNITSVVGHTGNL
;
A
#
# COMPACT_ATOMS: atom_id res chain seq x y z
N MET A 1 -11.68 17.49 -15.49
CA MET A 1 -12.21 16.62 -14.39
C MET A 1 -11.22 15.45 -14.23
N ILE A 2 -10.75 15.17 -13.02
CA ILE A 2 -9.85 14.03 -12.76
C ILE A 2 -10.67 12.75 -12.91
N ASN A 3 -10.18 11.79 -13.71
CA ASN A 3 -10.85 10.51 -13.97
C ASN A 3 -9.84 9.38 -13.86
N PHE A 4 -10.21 8.31 -13.15
CA PHE A 4 -9.42 7.08 -13.01
C PHE A 4 -10.11 5.88 -13.66
N LYS A 5 -11.02 6.12 -14.59
CA LYS A 5 -11.76 5.06 -15.30
C LYS A 5 -10.80 3.99 -15.86
N ASN A 6 -11.04 2.76 -15.47
CA ASN A 6 -10.24 1.58 -15.85
C ASN A 6 -8.78 1.61 -15.37
N LYS A 7 -8.36 2.57 -14.52
CA LYS A 7 -7.03 2.55 -13.92
C LYS A 7 -6.95 1.43 -12.89
N LYS A 8 -5.86 0.72 -12.89
CA LYS A 8 -5.55 -0.48 -12.10
C LYS A 8 -4.66 -0.09 -10.94
N ILE A 9 -5.20 -0.18 -9.72
CA ILE A 9 -4.62 0.46 -8.55
C ILE A 9 -4.40 -0.58 -7.44
N ILE A 10 -3.20 -0.59 -6.85
CA ILE A 10 -2.92 -1.31 -5.60
C ILE A 10 -2.83 -0.29 -4.47
N VAL A 11 -3.55 -0.51 -3.37
CA VAL A 11 -3.48 0.31 -2.15
C VAL A 11 -3.06 -0.57 -0.98
N THR A 12 -1.88 -0.29 -0.40
CA THR A 12 -1.40 -0.98 0.80
C THR A 12 -1.93 -0.31 2.07
N GLY A 13 -2.11 -1.08 3.16
CA GLY A 13 -2.68 -0.54 4.40
C GLY A 13 -4.10 -0.01 4.23
N ALA A 14 -4.87 -0.62 3.33
CA ALA A 14 -6.20 -0.16 2.92
C ALA A 14 -7.26 -0.26 4.03
N THR A 15 -6.98 -0.99 5.11
CA THR A 15 -7.89 -1.14 6.26
C THR A 15 -7.74 -0.04 7.32
N GLY A 16 -6.72 0.81 7.21
CA GLY A 16 -6.54 2.00 8.05
C GLY A 16 -7.40 3.18 7.57
N GLY A 17 -7.53 4.22 8.40
CA GLY A 17 -8.37 5.39 8.08
C GLY A 17 -8.02 6.05 6.75
N ILE A 18 -6.73 6.38 6.55
CA ILE A 18 -6.24 7.01 5.31
C ILE A 18 -6.41 6.05 4.13
N GLY A 19 -5.97 4.79 4.26
CA GLY A 19 -6.05 3.81 3.19
C GLY A 19 -7.47 3.55 2.71
N ARG A 20 -8.44 3.48 3.64
CA ARG A 20 -9.86 3.33 3.33
C ARG A 20 -10.41 4.51 2.50
N GLU A 21 -10.09 5.74 2.88
CA GLU A 21 -10.53 6.93 2.15
C GLU A 21 -9.87 7.01 0.76
N ILE A 22 -8.62 6.57 0.62
CA ILE A 22 -7.95 6.44 -0.68
C ILE A 22 -8.71 5.44 -1.57
N VAL A 23 -9.02 4.24 -1.06
CA VAL A 23 -9.81 3.23 -1.78
C VAL A 23 -11.15 3.80 -2.23
N LYS A 24 -11.90 4.39 -1.30
CA LYS A 24 -13.20 5.03 -1.57
C LYS A 24 -13.09 6.08 -2.68
N LYS A 25 -12.05 6.91 -2.63
CA LYS A 25 -11.84 7.95 -3.64
C LYS A 25 -11.56 7.37 -5.02
N PHE A 26 -10.71 6.37 -5.15
CA PHE A 26 -10.45 5.74 -6.44
C PHE A 26 -11.70 5.06 -7.02
N ILE A 27 -12.49 4.39 -6.19
CA ILE A 27 -13.75 3.76 -6.62
C ILE A 27 -14.75 4.81 -7.10
N SER A 28 -14.89 5.94 -6.38
CA SER A 28 -15.78 7.02 -6.79
C SER A 28 -15.39 7.69 -8.12
N LEU A 29 -14.21 7.38 -8.64
CA LEU A 29 -13.66 7.87 -9.89
C LEU A 29 -13.45 6.74 -10.91
N ASP A 30 -14.20 5.63 -10.77
CA ASP A 30 -14.20 4.46 -11.65
C ASP A 30 -12.87 3.69 -11.73
N GLY A 31 -12.03 3.78 -10.71
CA GLY A 31 -10.80 3.00 -10.59
C GLY A 31 -11.06 1.54 -10.21
N ILE A 32 -10.22 0.64 -10.67
CA ILE A 32 -10.23 -0.79 -10.34
C ILE A 32 -9.17 -1.03 -9.26
N VAL A 33 -9.59 -1.46 -8.06
CA VAL A 33 -8.72 -1.46 -6.88
C VAL A 33 -8.49 -2.87 -6.34
N VAL A 34 -7.22 -3.19 -6.07
CA VAL A 34 -6.81 -4.21 -5.11
C VAL A 34 -6.42 -3.52 -3.81
N ALA A 35 -7.11 -3.86 -2.74
CA ALA A 35 -6.86 -3.38 -1.39
C ALA A 35 -6.14 -4.46 -0.56
N THR A 36 -5.07 -4.11 0.15
CA THR A 36 -4.35 -5.07 0.98
C THR A 36 -4.12 -4.57 2.41
N GLY A 37 -3.98 -5.51 3.33
CA GLY A 37 -3.70 -5.30 4.74
C GLY A 37 -3.50 -6.64 5.44
N THR A 38 -3.16 -6.61 6.73
CA THR A 38 -2.84 -7.79 7.54
C THR A 38 -4.08 -8.42 8.21
N ASN A 39 -5.14 -7.64 8.45
CA ASN A 39 -6.34 -8.09 9.14
C ASN A 39 -7.44 -8.47 8.14
N ILE A 40 -7.74 -9.78 8.07
CA ILE A 40 -8.73 -10.32 7.13
C ILE A 40 -10.15 -9.82 7.41
N GLU A 41 -10.56 -9.72 8.67
CA GLU A 41 -11.89 -9.27 9.05
C GLU A 41 -12.15 -7.81 8.60
N LYS A 42 -11.14 -6.95 8.74
CA LYS A 42 -11.21 -5.56 8.25
C LYS A 42 -11.22 -5.49 6.72
N LEU A 43 -10.52 -6.39 6.04
CA LEU A 43 -10.57 -6.50 4.57
C LEU A 43 -11.95 -6.96 4.10
N ASP A 44 -12.57 -7.93 4.80
CA ASP A 44 -13.92 -8.40 4.49
C ASP A 44 -14.98 -7.31 4.70
N LEU A 45 -14.81 -6.50 5.76
CA LEU A 45 -15.66 -5.32 5.97
C LEU A 45 -15.46 -4.29 4.85
N LEU A 46 -14.23 -4.03 4.46
CA LEU A 46 -13.93 -3.12 3.35
C LEU A 46 -14.54 -3.63 2.04
N LYS A 47 -14.49 -4.94 1.80
CA LYS A 47 -15.13 -5.57 0.63
C LYS A 47 -16.65 -5.48 0.66
N LYS A 48 -17.29 -5.58 1.84
CA LYS A 48 -18.73 -5.38 1.99
C LYS A 48 -19.14 -3.94 1.65
N ASP A 49 -18.35 -2.95 2.11
CA ASP A 49 -18.64 -1.54 1.84
C ASP A 49 -18.37 -1.16 0.37
N PHE A 50 -17.40 -1.83 -0.26
CA PHE A 50 -17.01 -1.61 -1.66
C PHE A 50 -16.98 -2.93 -2.44
N PRO A 51 -18.13 -3.47 -2.86
CA PRO A 51 -18.22 -4.80 -3.48
C PRO A 51 -17.35 -5.00 -4.73
N ASN A 52 -17.01 -3.92 -5.42
CA ASN A 52 -16.27 -3.95 -6.69
C ASN A 52 -14.73 -3.97 -6.52
N ILE A 53 -14.20 -3.94 -5.28
CA ILE A 53 -12.75 -4.08 -5.08
C ILE A 53 -12.35 -5.55 -5.00
N ASN A 54 -11.07 -5.83 -5.27
CA ASN A 54 -10.43 -7.07 -4.86
C ASN A 54 -9.69 -6.84 -3.54
N VAL A 55 -9.62 -7.85 -2.69
CA VAL A 55 -8.87 -7.79 -1.43
C VAL A 55 -7.84 -8.92 -1.37
N ILE A 56 -6.65 -8.60 -0.87
CA ILE A 56 -5.58 -9.57 -0.66
C ILE A 56 -5.03 -9.36 0.76
N LYS A 57 -5.12 -10.39 1.61
CA LYS A 57 -4.43 -10.37 2.88
C LYS A 57 -2.93 -10.51 2.62
N PHE A 58 -2.16 -9.52 3.03
CA PHE A 58 -0.71 -9.52 2.88
C PHE A 58 -0.03 -8.67 3.94
N ASP A 59 1.07 -9.18 4.49
CA ASP A 59 1.95 -8.45 5.39
C ASP A 59 3.17 -7.97 4.61
N ILE A 60 3.31 -6.66 4.47
CA ILE A 60 4.42 -6.07 3.71
C ILE A 60 5.79 -6.28 4.37
N SER A 61 5.84 -6.70 5.64
CA SER A 61 7.09 -7.06 6.32
C SER A 61 7.66 -8.41 5.85
N ASP A 62 6.85 -9.26 5.21
CA ASP A 62 7.33 -10.49 4.55
C ASP A 62 7.96 -10.13 3.19
N HIS A 63 9.17 -9.61 3.24
CA HIS A 63 9.91 -9.14 2.07
C HIS A 63 10.09 -10.23 1.00
N SER A 64 10.17 -11.50 1.43
CA SER A 64 10.37 -12.64 0.52
C SER A 64 9.19 -12.89 -0.40
N LYS A 65 7.98 -12.45 -0.02
CA LYS A 65 6.74 -12.65 -0.76
C LYS A 65 6.22 -11.41 -1.49
N ILE A 66 6.92 -10.29 -1.42
CA ILE A 66 6.46 -9.04 -2.07
C ILE A 66 6.35 -9.21 -3.58
N GLU A 67 7.30 -9.90 -4.24
CA GLU A 67 7.23 -10.13 -5.68
C GLU A 67 5.99 -10.95 -6.06
N GLU A 68 5.75 -12.05 -5.36
CA GLU A 68 4.57 -12.91 -5.54
C GLU A 68 3.26 -12.14 -5.28
N PHE A 69 3.23 -11.31 -4.24
CA PHE A 69 2.08 -10.44 -3.96
C PHE A 69 1.78 -9.49 -5.12
N ILE A 70 2.80 -8.79 -5.64
CA ILE A 70 2.63 -7.87 -6.78
C ILE A 70 2.18 -8.64 -8.03
N ASP A 71 2.69 -9.84 -8.26
CA ASP A 71 2.30 -10.70 -9.38
C ASP A 71 0.83 -11.10 -9.29
N ASN A 72 0.38 -11.57 -8.13
CA ASN A 72 -1.01 -11.93 -7.87
C ASN A 72 -1.95 -10.72 -8.03
N ALA A 73 -1.64 -9.60 -7.38
CA ALA A 73 -2.44 -8.38 -7.47
C ALA A 73 -2.55 -7.88 -8.92
N THR A 74 -1.44 -7.90 -9.67
CA THR A 74 -1.41 -7.49 -11.08
C THR A 74 -2.23 -8.43 -11.96
N THR A 75 -2.24 -9.72 -11.67
CA THR A 75 -3.05 -10.71 -12.39
C THR A 75 -4.54 -10.44 -12.16
N GLN A 76 -4.97 -10.21 -10.93
CA GLN A 76 -6.36 -9.87 -10.62
C GLN A 76 -6.82 -8.56 -11.27
N LEU A 77 -5.92 -7.59 -11.39
CA LEU A 77 -6.18 -6.30 -12.04
C LEU A 77 -6.05 -6.37 -13.57
N THR A 78 -5.48 -7.42 -14.14
CA THR A 78 -5.08 -7.51 -15.56
C THR A 78 -4.08 -6.42 -15.97
N GLY A 79 -3.19 -6.01 -15.05
CA GLY A 79 -2.17 -4.96 -15.22
C GLY A 79 -2.01 -4.10 -13.98
N LEU A 80 -1.13 -3.10 -14.04
CA LEU A 80 -0.89 -2.17 -12.93
C LEU A 80 -0.57 -0.77 -13.47
N ASP A 81 -1.37 0.21 -13.05
CA ASP A 81 -1.19 1.62 -13.40
C ASP A 81 -0.70 2.46 -12.21
N ILE A 82 -1.18 2.16 -11.00
CA ILE A 82 -0.92 2.98 -9.81
C ILE A 82 -0.63 2.08 -8.60
N LEU A 83 0.45 2.39 -7.89
CA LEU A 83 0.75 1.82 -6.58
C LEU A 83 0.69 2.92 -5.52
N ILE A 84 -0.11 2.70 -4.47
CA ILE A 84 -0.17 3.55 -3.28
C ILE A 84 0.48 2.81 -2.12
N ASN A 85 1.69 3.21 -1.76
CA ASN A 85 2.37 2.78 -0.55
C ASN A 85 1.86 3.61 0.62
N ASN A 86 0.79 3.11 1.28
CA ASN A 86 0.17 3.74 2.44
C ASN A 86 0.34 2.92 3.72
N ALA A 87 0.64 1.62 3.60
CA ALA A 87 0.95 0.82 4.78
C ALA A 87 2.22 1.34 5.46
N GLY A 88 2.17 1.42 6.77
CA GLY A 88 3.29 1.87 7.58
C GLY A 88 3.03 1.63 9.05
N THR A 89 4.07 1.76 9.85
CA THR A 89 4.02 1.67 11.31
C THR A 89 4.88 2.77 11.92
N ASN A 90 4.60 3.07 13.18
CA ASN A 90 5.45 3.91 14.01
C ASN A 90 5.74 3.20 15.33
N VAL A 91 6.90 3.48 15.90
CA VAL A 91 7.27 3.11 17.25
C VAL A 91 7.88 4.34 17.89
N ASP A 92 7.10 4.99 18.74
CA ASP A 92 7.52 6.22 19.41
C ASP A 92 8.28 5.88 20.68
N ASN A 93 9.55 6.30 20.77
CA ASN A 93 10.39 6.13 21.93
C ASN A 93 11.48 7.21 21.96
N LEU A 94 12.00 7.53 23.15
CA LEU A 94 13.21 8.35 23.25
C LEU A 94 14.37 7.60 22.59
N SER A 95 15.17 8.27 21.77
CA SER A 95 16.28 7.64 21.02
C SER A 95 17.24 6.86 21.93
N LEU A 96 17.50 7.35 23.16
CA LEU A 96 18.35 6.67 24.15
C LEU A 96 17.73 5.39 24.74
N ARG A 97 16.42 5.20 24.58
CA ARG A 97 15.67 4.02 25.09
C ARG A 97 15.16 3.13 23.98
N MET A 98 15.23 3.59 22.73
CA MET A 98 14.78 2.83 21.57
C MET A 98 15.64 1.58 21.42
N LYS A 99 14.98 0.43 21.29
CA LYS A 99 15.66 -0.84 21.04
C LYS A 99 15.99 -0.99 19.55
N ASP A 100 17.05 -1.71 19.25
CA ASP A 100 17.46 -1.97 17.87
C ASP A 100 16.35 -2.62 17.04
N ASP A 101 15.56 -3.52 17.65
CA ASP A 101 14.43 -4.17 16.97
C ASP A 101 13.28 -3.20 16.67
N GLU A 102 13.04 -2.22 17.54
CA GLU A 102 12.04 -1.18 17.32
C GLU A 102 12.43 -0.31 16.12
N TRP A 103 13.69 0.13 16.07
CA TRP A 103 14.24 0.84 14.93
C TRP A 103 14.15 0.02 13.65
N LYS A 104 14.64 -1.22 13.70
CA LYS A 104 14.64 -2.12 12.55
C LYS A 104 13.23 -2.36 12.02
N THR A 105 12.24 -2.57 12.88
CA THR A 105 10.83 -2.74 12.50
C THR A 105 10.31 -1.55 11.68
N VAL A 106 10.60 -0.33 12.11
CA VAL A 106 10.16 0.88 11.41
C VAL A 106 10.83 0.99 10.04
N ILE A 107 12.14 0.74 9.96
CA ILE A 107 12.88 0.77 8.69
C ILE A 107 12.41 -0.33 7.74
N ASP A 108 12.24 -1.55 8.22
CA ASP A 108 11.84 -2.69 7.40
C ASP A 108 10.43 -2.47 6.80
N ILE A 109 9.48 -1.96 7.58
CA ILE A 109 8.12 -1.74 7.11
C ILE A 109 8.01 -0.47 6.27
N ASN A 110 8.51 0.67 6.74
CA ASN A 110 8.24 1.94 6.08
C ASN A 110 9.17 2.22 4.89
N LEU A 111 10.40 1.72 4.91
CA LEU A 111 11.41 2.00 3.88
C LEU A 111 11.68 0.78 3.00
N THR A 112 12.10 -0.34 3.59
CA THR A 112 12.49 -1.53 2.82
C THR A 112 11.31 -2.11 2.05
N SER A 113 10.14 -2.27 2.69
CA SER A 113 8.93 -2.75 2.02
C SER A 113 8.47 -1.80 0.92
N THR A 114 8.48 -0.49 1.17
CA THR A 114 8.11 0.53 0.18
C THR A 114 9.03 0.47 -1.05
N PHE A 115 10.34 0.31 -0.83
CA PHE A 115 11.31 0.13 -1.92
C PHE A 115 11.00 -1.14 -2.73
N LEU A 116 10.82 -2.29 -2.06
CA LEU A 116 10.58 -3.57 -2.73
C LEU A 116 9.26 -3.58 -3.50
N LEU A 117 8.17 -3.08 -2.89
CA LEU A 117 6.86 -2.91 -3.56
C LEU A 117 7.01 -2.06 -4.81
N SER A 118 7.70 -0.93 -4.72
CA SER A 118 7.94 -0.02 -5.84
C SER A 118 8.78 -0.70 -6.93
N LYS A 119 9.85 -1.39 -6.56
CA LYS A 119 10.73 -2.15 -7.49
C LYS A 119 9.94 -3.15 -8.32
N TYR A 120 9.11 -3.97 -7.70
CA TYR A 120 8.34 -5.00 -8.40
C TYR A 120 7.15 -4.41 -9.16
N ALA A 121 6.52 -3.36 -8.65
CA ALA A 121 5.48 -2.63 -9.39
C ALA A 121 6.03 -2.00 -10.68
N ILE A 122 7.22 -1.38 -10.64
CA ILE A 122 7.87 -0.81 -11.82
C ILE A 122 8.06 -1.86 -12.92
N LYS A 123 8.48 -3.09 -12.57
CA LYS A 123 8.61 -4.19 -13.55
C LYS A 123 7.29 -4.44 -14.31
N LYS A 124 6.12 -4.32 -13.63
CA LYS A 124 4.81 -4.50 -14.25
C LYS A 124 4.39 -3.28 -15.08
N MET A 125 4.66 -2.09 -14.58
CA MET A 125 4.33 -0.81 -15.23
C MET A 125 5.12 -0.58 -16.52
N LEU A 126 6.37 -1.04 -16.58
CA LEU A 126 7.24 -0.92 -17.76
C LEU A 126 6.63 -1.58 -19.01
N LYS A 127 5.88 -2.68 -18.86
CA LYS A 127 5.22 -3.37 -19.98
C LYS A 127 4.25 -2.44 -20.73
N ASN A 128 3.57 -1.57 -19.99
CA ASN A 128 2.60 -0.63 -20.54
C ASN A 128 3.19 0.77 -20.77
N LYS A 129 4.48 0.98 -20.49
CA LYS A 129 5.17 2.29 -20.53
C LYS A 129 4.42 3.38 -19.74
N TYR A 130 3.69 2.98 -18.72
CA TYR A 130 2.91 3.87 -17.85
C TYR A 130 2.90 3.34 -16.42
N GLY A 131 3.02 4.24 -15.45
CA GLY A 131 2.89 3.92 -14.04
C GLY A 131 3.01 5.17 -13.17
N LYS A 132 2.36 5.13 -12.02
CA LYS A 132 2.47 6.14 -10.96
C LYS A 132 2.66 5.44 -9.63
N ILE A 133 3.59 5.95 -8.83
CA ILE A 133 3.82 5.48 -7.45
C ILE A 133 3.64 6.67 -6.53
N VAL A 134 2.83 6.48 -5.50
CA VAL A 134 2.60 7.48 -4.44
C VAL A 134 2.99 6.85 -3.11
N ASN A 135 3.92 7.49 -2.41
CA ASN A 135 4.33 7.10 -1.07
C ASN A 135 3.70 8.06 -0.06
N ILE A 136 2.90 7.52 0.86
CA ILE A 136 2.32 8.29 1.96
C ILE A 136 3.38 8.42 3.05
N THR A 137 3.73 9.65 3.36
CA THR A 137 4.71 9.99 4.40
C THR A 137 4.05 10.82 5.50
N SER A 138 4.83 11.32 6.43
CA SER A 138 4.31 12.14 7.52
C SER A 138 5.07 13.46 7.64
N VAL A 139 4.36 14.52 8.02
CA VAL A 139 4.94 15.81 8.36
C VAL A 139 5.94 15.72 9.53
N VAL A 140 5.78 14.75 10.43
CA VAL A 140 6.73 14.54 11.54
C VAL A 140 8.14 14.18 11.07
N GLY A 141 8.31 13.71 9.84
CA GLY A 141 9.63 13.54 9.23
C GLY A 141 10.40 14.87 9.04
N HIS A 142 9.70 16.01 9.05
CA HIS A 142 10.28 17.35 8.97
C HIS A 142 10.30 18.06 10.33
N THR A 143 9.23 17.91 11.13
CA THR A 143 9.06 18.68 12.37
C THR A 143 9.60 17.96 13.60
N GLY A 144 9.82 16.65 13.50
CA GLY A 144 10.01 15.79 14.67
C GLY A 144 8.70 15.55 15.44
N ASN A 145 8.78 14.75 16.49
CA ASN A 145 7.70 14.51 17.45
C ASN A 145 8.23 14.80 18.86
N LEU A 146 7.40 15.41 19.72
CA LEU A 146 7.72 15.74 21.11
C LEU A 146 7.60 14.51 22.02
#